data_b838c29e1f9bd8f61df175c40b840eaa
#
_entry.id   b838c29e1f9bd8f61df175c40b840eaa
#
_cell.length_a   1.000
_cell.length_b   1.000
_cell.length_c   1.000
_cell.angle_alpha   90.00
_cell.angle_beta   90.00
_cell.angle_gamma   90.00
#
_symmetry.space_group_name_H-M   'P 1'
#
loop_
_entity.id
_entity.type
_entity.pdbx_description
1 polymer ?
#
loop_
_entity_poly.entity_id
_entity_poly.type
_entity_poly.pdbx_seq_one_letter_code
_entity_poly.pdbx_strand_id
1 'polypeptide(L)' 'MKFGARNNVVGKVAEIKKGSLMCQVKVSVNGPIDITSVMTLDTLADLGVKNGDSVRVLIKAVNVILVRE' A
#
# COMPACT_ATOMS: atom_id res chain seq x y z
N MET A 1 -17.04 8.35 1.64
CA MET A 1 -16.34 7.28 2.37
C MET A 1 -15.72 7.84 3.64
N LYS A 2 -15.93 7.17 4.77
CA LYS A 2 -15.31 7.55 6.04
C LYS A 2 -14.26 6.53 6.43
N PHE A 3 -13.12 7.01 6.90
CA PHE A 3 -12.04 6.16 7.35
C PHE A 3 -11.24 6.86 8.45
N GLY A 4 -10.59 6.08 9.30
CA GLY A 4 -9.88 6.60 10.47
C GLY A 4 -8.45 7.05 10.22
N ALA A 5 -7.96 6.98 8.99
CA ALA A 5 -6.61 7.41 8.66
C ALA A 5 -6.60 8.88 8.24
N ARG A 6 -5.62 9.63 8.71
CA ARG A 6 -5.46 11.04 8.35
C ARG A 6 -4.65 11.24 7.08
N ASN A 7 -3.79 10.28 6.76
CA ASN A 7 -2.95 10.34 5.58
C ASN A 7 -3.49 9.38 4.53
N ASN A 8 -3.81 9.91 3.36
CA ASN A 8 -4.22 9.07 2.26
C ASN A 8 -3.67 9.64 0.95
N VAL A 9 -3.20 8.73 0.11
CA VAL A 9 -2.68 9.09 -1.20
C VAL A 9 -3.14 8.04 -2.19
N VAL A 10 -3.21 8.42 -3.46
CA VAL A 10 -3.55 7.51 -4.54
C VAL A 10 -2.27 7.17 -5.29
N GLY A 11 -2.06 5.89 -5.55
CA GLY A 11 -0.91 5.42 -6.31
C GLY A 11 -1.30 4.27 -7.20
N LYS A 12 -0.31 3.72 -7.87
CA LYS A 12 -0.50 2.56 -8.75
C LYS A 12 0.30 1.38 -8.22
N VAL A 13 -0.30 0.20 -8.29
CA VAL A 13 0.40 -1.03 -7.93
C VAL A 13 1.52 -1.26 -8.92
N ALA A 14 2.76 -1.22 -8.43
CA ALA A 14 3.95 -1.36 -9.26
C ALA A 14 4.47 -2.80 -9.29
N GLU A 15 4.35 -3.52 -8.18
CA GLU A 15 4.88 -4.87 -8.07
C GLU A 15 4.15 -5.63 -6.96
N ILE A 16 3.92 -6.91 -7.20
CA ILE A 16 3.36 -7.82 -6.20
C ILE A 16 4.30 -9.00 -6.08
N LYS A 17 4.84 -9.24 -4.87
CA LYS A 17 5.68 -10.41 -4.58
C LYS A 17 4.91 -11.34 -3.66
N LYS A 18 4.64 -12.55 -4.12
CA LYS A 18 3.86 -13.54 -3.37
C LYS A 18 4.80 -14.56 -2.72
N GLY A 19 4.60 -14.80 -1.43
CA GLY A 19 5.19 -15.90 -0.70
C GLY A 19 4.19 -17.05 -0.57
N SER A 20 4.38 -17.89 0.44
CA SER A 20 3.47 -19.03 0.66
C SER A 20 2.18 -18.62 1.39
N LEU A 21 2.25 -17.66 2.31
CA LEU A 21 1.10 -17.17 3.07
C LEU A 21 0.93 -15.66 2.97
N MET A 22 2.01 -14.94 2.77
CA MET A 22 2.04 -13.49 2.77
C MET A 22 2.48 -12.97 1.41
N CYS A 23 2.22 -11.71 1.16
CA CYS A 23 2.70 -11.03 -0.04
C CYS A 23 3.07 -9.60 0.30
N GLN A 24 3.86 -9.00 -0.60
CA GLN A 24 4.20 -7.58 -0.55
C GLN A 24 3.62 -6.91 -1.77
N VAL A 25 2.96 -5.78 -1.57
CA VAL A 25 2.42 -4.98 -2.65
C VAL A 25 3.14 -3.63 -2.63
N LYS A 26 3.89 -3.35 -3.69
CA LYS A 26 4.59 -2.08 -3.84
C LYS A 26 3.70 -1.12 -4.61
N VAL A 27 3.45 0.04 -4.04
CA VAL A 27 2.62 1.09 -4.65
C VAL A 27 3.51 2.28 -4.96
N SER A 28 3.49 2.73 -6.21
CA SER A 28 4.23 3.90 -6.64
C SER A 28 3.34 5.14 -6.54
N VAL A 29 3.82 6.16 -5.84
CA VAL A 29 3.06 7.39 -5.61
C VAL A 29 3.88 8.57 -6.13
N ASN A 30 3.30 9.34 -7.06
CA ASN A 30 3.86 10.61 -7.56
C ASN A 30 5.37 10.63 -7.73
N GLY A 31 5.88 9.88 -8.72
CA GLY A 31 7.30 9.88 -9.01
C GLY A 31 8.04 8.77 -8.26
N PRO A 32 9.20 9.05 -7.64
CA PRO A 32 10.04 7.99 -7.11
C PRO A 32 9.66 7.47 -5.73
N ILE A 33 8.49 7.83 -5.22
CA ILE A 33 8.07 7.39 -3.89
C ILE A 33 7.37 6.04 -3.99
N ASP A 34 7.89 5.05 -3.28
CA ASP A 34 7.29 3.71 -3.20
C ASP A 34 6.83 3.45 -1.78
N ILE A 35 5.64 2.88 -1.65
CA ILE A 35 5.08 2.45 -0.37
C ILE A 35 4.82 0.96 -0.47
N THR A 36 5.32 0.19 0.49
CA THR A 36 5.13 -1.26 0.48
C THR A 36 4.13 -1.66 1.56
N SER A 37 3.17 -2.47 1.17
CA SER A 37 2.19 -3.06 2.07
C SER A 37 2.42 -4.57 2.14
N VAL A 38 2.37 -5.12 3.35
CA VAL A 38 2.48 -6.57 3.57
C VAL A 38 1.12 -7.08 4.02
N MET A 39 0.63 -8.11 3.38
CA MET A 39 -0.68 -8.67 3.68
C MET A 39 -0.70 -10.17 3.39
N THR A 40 -1.75 -10.84 3.85
CA THR A 40 -1.94 -12.25 3.53
C THR A 40 -2.37 -12.38 2.07
N LEU A 41 -2.13 -13.56 1.50
CA LEU A 41 -2.60 -13.85 0.13
C LEU A 41 -4.13 -13.77 0.05
N ASP A 42 -4.83 -14.16 1.13
CA ASP A 42 -6.29 -14.06 1.17
C ASP A 42 -6.75 -12.61 1.06
N THR A 43 -6.11 -11.70 1.79
CA THR A 43 -6.43 -10.28 1.71
C THR A 43 -6.16 -9.73 0.32
N LEU A 44 -5.06 -10.14 -0.29
CA LEU A 44 -4.75 -9.72 -1.66
C LEU A 44 -5.85 -10.16 -2.63
N ALA A 45 -6.31 -11.41 -2.49
CA ALA A 45 -7.38 -11.94 -3.34
C ALA A 45 -8.69 -11.16 -3.14
N ASP A 46 -9.02 -10.82 -1.89
CA ASP A 46 -10.22 -10.05 -1.58
C ASP A 46 -10.16 -8.65 -2.17
N LEU A 47 -8.99 -8.01 -2.16
CA LEU A 47 -8.81 -6.70 -2.77
C LEU A 47 -8.92 -6.75 -4.29
N GLY A 48 -8.50 -7.87 -4.89
CA GLY A 48 -8.58 -8.04 -6.33
C GLY A 48 -7.67 -7.12 -7.13
N VAL A 49 -6.59 -6.60 -6.52
CA VAL A 49 -5.69 -5.67 -7.21
C VAL A 49 -4.67 -6.41 -8.05
N LYS A 50 -4.22 -5.76 -9.11
CA LYS A 50 -3.22 -6.26 -10.05
C LYS A 50 -2.21 -5.14 -10.34
N ASN A 51 -1.09 -5.53 -10.92
CA ASN A 51 -0.10 -4.55 -11.37
C ASN A 51 -0.76 -3.53 -12.29
N GLY A 52 -0.47 -2.26 -12.04
CA GLY A 52 -1.02 -1.16 -12.81
C GLY A 52 -2.33 -0.60 -12.28
N ASP A 53 -2.98 -1.28 -11.35
CA ASP A 53 -4.23 -0.79 -10.77
C ASP A 53 -3.97 0.45 -9.92
N SER A 54 -4.95 1.34 -9.92
CA SER A 54 -4.95 2.50 -9.05
C SER A 54 -5.50 2.10 -7.68
N VAL A 55 -4.78 2.46 -6.63
CA VAL A 55 -5.18 2.14 -5.26
C VAL A 55 -5.03 3.37 -4.37
N ARG A 56 -5.80 3.41 -3.30
CA ARG A 56 -5.65 4.42 -2.27
C ARG A 56 -4.89 3.82 -1.10
N VAL A 57 -3.85 4.52 -0.67
CA VAL A 57 -3.04 4.11 0.49
C VAL A 57 -3.48 4.94 1.68
N LEU A 58 -3.89 4.27 2.75
CA LEU A 58 -4.29 4.90 4.00
C LEU A 58 -3.22 4.62 5.05
N ILE A 59 -2.73 5.66 5.71
CA ILE A 59 -1.70 5.54 6.73
C ILE A 59 -2.18 6.24 8.00
N LYS A 60 -2.28 5.49 9.08
CA LYS A 60 -2.64 6.08 10.36
C LYS A 60 -1.52 7.01 10.84
N ALA A 61 -1.90 8.18 11.35
CA ALA A 61 -0.93 9.17 11.81
C ALA A 61 0.00 8.61 12.89
N VAL A 62 -0.49 7.70 13.73
CA VAL A 62 0.31 7.09 14.79
C VAL A 62 1.44 6.20 14.27
N ASN A 63 1.39 5.83 13.00
CA ASN A 63 2.41 4.97 12.38
C ASN A 63 3.44 5.76 11.59
N VAL A 64 3.32 7.07 11.57
CA VAL A 64 4.26 7.94 10.84
C VAL A 64 5.36 8.39 11.79
N ILE A 65 6.59 8.12 11.41
CA ILE A 65 7.77 8.46 12.21
C ILE A 65 8.55 9.52 11.45
N LEU A 66 8.90 10.60 12.14
CA LEU A 66 9.69 11.67 11.54
C LEU A 66 11.14 11.54 11.99
N VAL A 67 12.04 11.70 11.06
CA VAL A 67 13.48 11.71 11.32
C VAL A 67 14.03 13.02 10.82
N ARG A 68 14.76 13.72 11.68
CA ARG A 68 15.44 14.96 11.30
C ARG A 68 16.77 14.63 10.64
N GLU A 69 16.98 15.21 9.49
CA GLU A 69 18.24 15.06 8.78
C GLU A 69 19.18 16.25 8.97
#